data_40e3655f05b01849c26c31fc9b818853
#
_entry.id   40e3655f05b01849c26c31fc9b818853
#
_cell.length_a   1.000
_cell.length_b   1.000
_cell.length_c   1.000
_cell.angle_alpha   90.00
_cell.angle_beta   90.00
_cell.angle_gamma   90.00
#
_symmetry.space_group_name_H-M   'P 1'
#
loop_
_entity.id
_entity.type
_entity.pdbx_description
1 polymer ?
#
loop_
_entity_poly.entity_id
_entity_poly.type
_entity_poly.pdbx_seq_one_letter_code
_entity_poly.pdbx_strand_id
1 'polypeptide(L)'
;MKKIALTLAMTAAIMLSGNIPVSAADTAKIGYGQGVSADEKNRPTDAVQFNSRYSGIDAYALTEDENRIILTFDQGYENGYTSKILDTLKEKNVTAIFFLTGDYAKKEKELINRMISEGHILGNHGMKHASLPTLSDSEAEEEIMSLHQYMIDEYDYEMQYFRCPCGEYSEKSLEKLHELGYKTLFWSYAYVDWKTDAQPTAEEGYEKLTKSAHGGEILLLHSVSSTNAQILGDVIDSFRNQGYKV
;
A
#
# COMPACT_ATOMS: atom_id res chain seq x y z
N MET A 1 41.00 57.61 35.81
CA MET A 1 39.92 56.74 35.37
C MET A 1 40.37 56.07 34.06
N LYS A 2 40.80 54.81 34.15
CA LYS A 2 41.30 54.04 32.97
C LYS A 2 40.12 53.31 32.35
N LYS A 3 39.83 53.60 31.05
CA LYS A 3 38.83 52.86 30.27
C LYS A 3 39.50 51.60 29.73
N ILE A 4 38.96 50.42 30.11
CA ILE A 4 39.36 49.13 29.58
C ILE A 4 38.46 48.90 28.37
N ALA A 5 39.05 48.81 27.18
CA ALA A 5 38.37 48.40 25.95
C ALA A 5 38.36 46.85 25.89
N LEU A 6 37.19 46.28 25.90
CA LEU A 6 36.97 44.81 25.72
C LEU A 6 36.81 44.52 24.25
N THR A 7 37.85 43.91 23.66
CA THR A 7 37.80 43.49 22.25
C THR A 7 37.13 42.11 22.16
N LEU A 8 35.93 42.06 21.58
CA LEU A 8 35.19 40.82 21.33
C LEU A 8 35.70 40.19 20.05
N ALA A 9 36.43 39.09 20.15
CA ALA A 9 36.86 38.33 18.99
C ALA A 9 35.71 37.43 18.53
N MET A 10 35.16 37.72 17.34
CA MET A 10 34.09 36.95 16.71
C MET A 10 34.75 35.85 15.88
N THR A 11 34.79 34.60 16.41
CA THR A 11 35.20 33.42 15.66
C THR A 11 34.05 32.99 14.74
N ALA A 12 34.20 33.23 13.45
CA ALA A 12 33.30 32.71 12.43
C ALA A 12 33.54 31.20 12.27
N ALA A 13 32.61 30.40 12.76
CA ALA A 13 32.57 28.97 12.45
C ALA A 13 32.13 28.79 10.99
N ILE A 14 33.04 28.42 10.11
CA ILE A 14 32.72 27.99 8.76
C ILE A 14 32.10 26.60 8.88
N MET A 15 30.75 26.51 8.78
CA MET A 15 30.05 25.27 8.57
C MET A 15 30.38 24.81 7.15
N LEU A 16 31.31 23.86 6.98
CA LEU A 16 31.39 23.08 5.75
C LEU A 16 30.13 22.22 5.68
N SER A 17 29.13 22.67 4.92
CA SER A 17 28.08 21.81 4.42
C SER A 17 28.72 20.87 3.41
N GLY A 18 29.17 19.70 3.88
CA GLY A 18 29.53 18.60 3.01
C GLY A 18 28.29 18.20 2.23
N ASN A 19 28.26 18.53 0.94
CA ASN A 19 27.32 17.91 0.02
C ASN A 19 27.69 16.42 -0.02
N ILE A 20 26.95 15.59 0.74
CA ILE A 20 26.95 14.16 0.50
C ILE A 20 26.34 14.03 -0.89
N PRO A 21 27.03 13.45 -1.89
CA PRO A 21 26.41 13.22 -3.18
C PRO A 21 25.21 12.31 -2.94
N VAL A 22 24.00 12.83 -3.16
CA VAL A 22 22.80 12.01 -3.25
C VAL A 22 23.06 11.08 -4.44
N SER A 23 23.25 9.79 -4.18
CA SER A 23 23.32 8.80 -5.24
C SER A 23 22.02 8.91 -6.02
N ALA A 24 22.11 9.05 -7.34
CA ALA A 24 20.91 9.05 -8.17
C ALA A 24 20.16 7.72 -7.91
N ALA A 25 18.87 7.81 -7.56
CA ALA A 25 18.07 6.63 -7.32
C ALA A 25 18.05 5.72 -8.54
N ASP A 26 18.10 4.40 -8.30
CA ASP A 26 18.10 3.43 -9.39
C ASP A 26 16.74 3.47 -10.13
N THR A 27 16.83 3.57 -11.47
CA THR A 27 15.67 3.56 -12.38
C THR A 27 15.30 2.16 -12.84
N ALA A 28 16.09 1.15 -12.53
CA ALA A 28 15.84 -0.23 -12.94
C ALA A 28 14.48 -0.71 -12.40
N LYS A 29 13.66 -1.25 -13.30
CA LYS A 29 12.38 -1.86 -12.93
C LYS A 29 12.61 -3.13 -12.11
N ILE A 30 11.99 -3.19 -10.95
CA ILE A 30 11.97 -4.33 -10.04
C ILE A 30 10.52 -4.80 -9.91
N GLY A 31 10.31 -6.12 -10.00
CA GLY A 31 9.02 -6.74 -9.66
C GLY A 31 9.04 -7.19 -8.19
N TYR A 32 8.12 -6.68 -7.39
CA TYR A 32 7.94 -7.12 -6.01
C TYR A 32 7.15 -8.43 -5.93
N GLY A 33 7.55 -9.30 -5.02
CA GLY A 33 6.80 -10.49 -4.59
C GLY A 33 7.22 -10.85 -3.17
N GLN A 34 6.32 -11.41 -2.37
CA GLN A 34 6.60 -11.76 -0.97
C GLN A 34 7.61 -12.91 -0.81
N GLY A 35 7.98 -13.59 -1.91
CA GLY A 35 8.85 -14.76 -1.86
C GLY A 35 8.13 -16.01 -1.32
N VAL A 36 8.94 -17.04 -1.00
CA VAL A 36 8.44 -18.34 -0.51
C VAL A 36 9.02 -18.72 0.87
N SER A 37 10.02 -18.00 1.32
CA SER A 37 10.68 -18.22 2.63
C SER A 37 10.05 -17.33 3.68
N ALA A 38 9.89 -17.87 4.89
CA ALA A 38 9.40 -17.13 6.05
C ALA A 38 10.39 -17.23 7.23
N ASP A 39 10.33 -16.24 8.10
CA ASP A 39 11.08 -16.23 9.37
C ASP A 39 10.35 -17.06 10.45
N GLU A 40 10.91 -17.09 11.67
CA GLU A 40 10.34 -17.83 12.81
C GLU A 40 8.95 -17.32 13.24
N LYS A 41 8.56 -16.11 12.83
CA LYS A 41 7.24 -15.51 13.08
C LYS A 41 6.27 -15.68 11.90
N ASN A 42 6.58 -16.57 10.96
CA ASN A 42 5.83 -16.79 9.72
C ASN A 42 5.77 -15.55 8.78
N ARG A 43 6.63 -14.54 8.98
CA ARG A 43 6.67 -13.36 8.10
C ARG A 43 7.53 -13.67 6.88
N PRO A 44 7.08 -13.36 5.66
CA PRO A 44 7.89 -13.55 4.46
C PRO A 44 9.18 -12.75 4.53
N THR A 45 10.32 -13.42 4.30
CA THR A 45 11.64 -12.80 4.43
C THR A 45 11.85 -11.65 3.46
N ASP A 46 11.27 -11.73 2.26
CA ASP A 46 11.37 -10.67 1.26
C ASP A 46 10.59 -9.42 1.68
N ALA A 47 9.44 -9.58 2.37
CA ALA A 47 8.70 -8.46 2.94
C ALA A 47 9.47 -7.77 4.08
N VAL A 48 10.14 -8.56 4.94
CA VAL A 48 11.01 -8.04 6.02
C VAL A 48 12.19 -7.26 5.42
N GLN A 49 12.83 -7.80 4.37
CA GLN A 49 13.93 -7.13 3.69
C GLN A 49 13.48 -5.86 2.99
N PHE A 50 12.30 -5.87 2.35
CA PHE A 50 11.71 -4.69 1.73
C PHE A 50 11.53 -3.56 2.74
N ASN A 51 10.89 -3.83 3.88
CA ASN A 51 10.74 -2.84 4.95
C ASN A 51 12.08 -2.33 5.46
N SER A 52 13.06 -3.22 5.68
CA SER A 52 14.39 -2.82 6.12
C SER A 52 15.08 -1.85 5.17
N ARG A 53 14.81 -1.96 3.86
CA ARG A 53 15.41 -1.12 2.84
C ARG A 53 14.66 0.19 2.61
N TYR A 54 13.34 0.17 2.64
CA TYR A 54 12.52 1.25 2.10
C TYR A 54 11.58 1.95 3.10
N SER A 55 11.51 1.50 4.37
CA SER A 55 10.67 2.18 5.37
C SER A 55 11.07 3.63 5.63
N GLY A 56 12.35 3.98 5.42
CA GLY A 56 12.86 5.35 5.53
C GLY A 56 12.30 6.33 4.48
N ILE A 57 11.66 5.82 3.42
CA ILE A 57 10.96 6.59 2.38
C ILE A 57 9.48 6.19 2.31
N ASP A 58 8.89 5.83 3.43
CA ASP A 58 7.47 5.48 3.58
C ASP A 58 6.97 4.36 2.66
N ALA A 59 7.82 3.38 2.33
CA ALA A 59 7.42 2.20 1.55
C ALA A 59 7.47 0.93 2.41
N TYR A 60 6.35 0.19 2.47
CA TYR A 60 6.14 -0.92 3.40
C TYR A 60 5.50 -2.13 2.71
N ALA A 61 5.92 -3.32 3.11
CA ALA A 61 5.28 -4.59 2.79
C ALA A 61 4.71 -5.28 4.04
N LEU A 62 5.09 -4.81 5.23
CA LEU A 62 4.59 -5.21 6.54
C LEU A 62 4.30 -3.95 7.35
N THR A 63 3.30 -3.99 8.22
CA THR A 63 3.07 -2.93 9.22
C THR A 63 3.97 -3.12 10.43
N GLU A 64 4.16 -2.05 11.22
CA GLU A 64 4.91 -2.12 12.48
C GLU A 64 4.13 -2.78 13.63
N ASP A 65 2.78 -2.81 13.56
CA ASP A 65 1.94 -3.46 14.58
C ASP A 65 1.90 -4.98 14.34
N GLU A 66 2.81 -5.72 14.96
CA GLU A 66 2.89 -7.17 14.86
C GLU A 66 1.64 -7.92 15.38
N ASN A 67 0.67 -7.23 15.97
CA ASN A 67 -0.61 -7.83 16.40
C ASN A 67 -1.74 -7.60 15.40
N ARG A 68 -1.46 -7.01 14.24
CA ARG A 68 -2.47 -6.60 13.26
C ARG A 68 -2.30 -7.28 11.91
N ILE A 69 -3.42 -7.58 11.28
CA ILE A 69 -3.53 -7.91 9.85
C ILE A 69 -4.36 -6.82 9.19
N ILE A 70 -3.86 -6.22 8.12
CA ILE A 70 -4.57 -5.22 7.32
C ILE A 70 -5.07 -5.89 6.05
N LEU A 71 -6.39 -5.87 5.85
CA LEU A 71 -7.02 -6.32 4.61
C LEU A 71 -6.92 -5.20 3.57
N THR A 72 -6.41 -5.53 2.39
CA THR A 72 -6.31 -4.60 1.28
C THR A 72 -6.84 -5.23 0.00
N PHE A 73 -7.51 -4.43 -0.83
CA PHE A 73 -8.13 -4.87 -2.08
C PHE A 73 -7.68 -3.99 -3.23
N ASP A 74 -7.16 -4.60 -4.30
CA ASP A 74 -6.86 -3.89 -5.54
C ASP A 74 -8.09 -3.92 -6.46
N GLN A 75 -8.52 -2.71 -6.88
CA GLN A 75 -9.75 -2.46 -7.63
C GLN A 75 -9.44 -1.95 -9.03
N GLY A 76 -9.39 -2.86 -10.01
CA GLY A 76 -9.21 -2.52 -11.42
C GLY A 76 -10.53 -2.47 -12.19
N TYR A 77 -11.44 -3.40 -11.92
CA TYR A 77 -12.78 -3.49 -12.50
C TYR A 77 -13.73 -4.22 -11.54
N GLU A 78 -15.05 -4.09 -11.76
CA GLU A 78 -16.08 -4.76 -10.97
C GLU A 78 -16.49 -6.09 -11.59
N ASN A 79 -16.76 -7.10 -10.74
CA ASN A 79 -17.22 -8.43 -11.14
C ASN A 79 -18.44 -8.89 -10.30
N GLY A 80 -19.15 -7.97 -9.66
CA GLY A 80 -20.38 -8.23 -8.90
C GLY A 80 -20.18 -8.68 -7.45
N TYR A 81 -18.95 -8.69 -6.94
CA TYR A 81 -18.66 -9.20 -5.58
C TYR A 81 -18.30 -8.12 -4.56
N THR A 82 -17.94 -6.90 -5.00
CA THR A 82 -17.51 -5.84 -4.08
C THR A 82 -18.57 -5.49 -3.05
N SER A 83 -19.85 -5.42 -3.45
CA SER A 83 -20.94 -5.16 -2.48
C SER A 83 -21.02 -6.21 -1.37
N LYS A 84 -20.86 -7.49 -1.70
CA LYS A 84 -20.86 -8.58 -0.72
C LYS A 84 -19.64 -8.53 0.21
N ILE A 85 -18.47 -8.16 -0.32
CA ILE A 85 -17.26 -7.95 0.48
C ILE A 85 -17.49 -6.80 1.48
N LEU A 86 -18.06 -5.67 1.04
CA LEU A 86 -18.39 -4.55 1.91
C LEU A 86 -19.41 -4.93 2.99
N ASP A 87 -20.46 -5.72 2.63
CA ASP A 87 -21.42 -6.25 3.62
C ASP A 87 -20.71 -7.05 4.71
N THR A 88 -19.80 -7.94 4.31
CA THR A 88 -19.03 -8.76 5.25
C THR A 88 -18.12 -7.91 6.14
N LEU A 89 -17.38 -6.94 5.56
CA LEU A 89 -16.50 -6.05 6.32
C LEU A 89 -17.31 -5.24 7.36
N LYS A 90 -18.47 -4.75 6.96
CA LYS A 90 -19.40 -4.03 7.85
C LYS A 90 -19.92 -4.92 8.97
N GLU A 91 -20.41 -6.12 8.65
CA GLU A 91 -20.88 -7.10 9.65
C GLU A 91 -19.78 -7.44 10.65
N LYS A 92 -18.56 -7.62 10.17
CA LYS A 92 -17.39 -7.95 11.01
C LYS A 92 -16.76 -6.71 11.68
N ASN A 93 -17.23 -5.49 11.39
CA ASN A 93 -16.67 -4.24 11.89
C ASN A 93 -15.17 -4.14 11.59
N VAL A 94 -14.80 -4.32 10.32
CA VAL A 94 -13.43 -4.28 9.81
C VAL A 94 -13.28 -3.14 8.81
N THR A 95 -12.26 -2.31 9.01
CA THR A 95 -11.85 -1.31 8.02
C THR A 95 -10.76 -1.90 7.11
N ALA A 96 -10.97 -1.84 5.80
CA ALA A 96 -10.01 -2.27 4.79
C ALA A 96 -9.47 -1.08 3.98
N ILE A 97 -8.39 -1.32 3.23
CA ILE A 97 -7.86 -0.34 2.26
C ILE A 97 -8.21 -0.84 0.85
N PHE A 98 -8.84 0.03 0.03
CA PHE A 98 -9.15 -0.26 -1.37
C PHE A 98 -8.27 0.59 -2.27
N PHE A 99 -7.38 -0.02 -3.04
CA PHE A 99 -6.52 0.67 -4.00
C PHE A 99 -7.23 0.75 -5.35
N LEU A 100 -7.64 1.95 -5.73
CA LEU A 100 -8.48 2.21 -6.90
C LEU A 100 -7.64 2.59 -8.11
N THR A 101 -7.96 2.03 -9.27
CA THR A 101 -7.53 2.59 -10.55
C THR A 101 -8.45 3.74 -10.98
N GLY A 102 -7.98 4.60 -11.89
CA GLY A 102 -8.82 5.69 -12.41
C GLY A 102 -10.04 5.21 -13.18
N ASP A 103 -9.97 4.04 -13.83
CA ASP A 103 -11.12 3.43 -14.53
C ASP A 103 -12.20 3.01 -13.53
N TYR A 104 -11.80 2.33 -12.46
CA TYR A 104 -12.71 1.94 -11.36
C TYR A 104 -13.34 3.17 -10.69
N ALA A 105 -12.51 4.18 -10.37
CA ALA A 105 -12.96 5.41 -9.73
C ALA A 105 -14.04 6.16 -10.52
N LYS A 106 -13.96 6.13 -11.85
CA LYS A 106 -14.92 6.77 -12.74
C LYS A 106 -16.22 5.99 -12.93
N LYS A 107 -16.14 4.66 -12.94
CA LYS A 107 -17.27 3.78 -13.27
C LYS A 107 -18.10 3.39 -12.04
N GLU A 108 -17.46 3.16 -10.89
CA GLU A 108 -18.09 2.51 -9.74
C GLU A 108 -18.43 3.50 -8.62
N LYS A 109 -19.01 4.65 -9.00
CA LYS A 109 -19.29 5.77 -8.07
C LYS A 109 -20.10 5.37 -6.84
N GLU A 110 -21.08 4.49 -7.00
CA GLU A 110 -21.92 4.02 -5.88
C GLU A 110 -21.11 3.19 -4.87
N LEU A 111 -20.22 2.31 -5.36
CA LEU A 111 -19.36 1.49 -4.50
C LEU A 111 -18.34 2.36 -3.77
N ILE A 112 -17.76 3.36 -4.43
CA ILE A 112 -16.82 4.29 -3.81
C ILE A 112 -17.49 5.11 -2.70
N ASN A 113 -18.65 5.69 -2.96
CA ASN A 113 -19.43 6.41 -1.95
C ASN A 113 -19.76 5.50 -0.75
N ARG A 114 -20.03 4.23 -1.02
CA ARG A 114 -20.27 3.23 0.01
C ARG A 114 -19.00 2.96 0.82
N MET A 115 -17.85 2.75 0.17
CA MET A 115 -16.56 2.56 0.83
C MET A 115 -16.23 3.73 1.77
N ILE A 116 -16.40 4.97 1.29
CA ILE A 116 -16.16 6.18 2.08
C ILE A 116 -17.12 6.24 3.28
N SER A 117 -18.42 6.07 3.05
CA SER A 117 -19.44 6.18 4.11
C SER A 117 -19.35 5.08 5.16
N GLU A 118 -18.81 3.92 4.82
CA GLU A 118 -18.56 2.80 5.75
C GLU A 118 -17.19 2.90 6.43
N GLY A 119 -16.41 3.97 6.17
CA GLY A 119 -15.15 4.28 6.86
C GLY A 119 -13.95 3.49 6.35
N HIS A 120 -14.02 2.95 5.15
CA HIS A 120 -12.86 2.32 4.51
C HIS A 120 -11.87 3.37 4.00
N ILE A 121 -10.62 2.96 3.82
CA ILE A 121 -9.55 3.81 3.32
C ILE A 121 -9.42 3.58 1.81
N LEU A 122 -9.37 4.67 1.03
CA LEU A 122 -9.13 4.59 -0.40
C LEU A 122 -7.68 4.96 -0.69
N GLY A 123 -7.00 4.09 -1.43
CA GLY A 123 -5.63 4.25 -1.90
C GLY A 123 -5.58 4.41 -3.42
N ASN A 124 -4.50 4.99 -3.89
CA ASN A 124 -4.24 5.26 -5.30
C ASN A 124 -3.52 4.05 -5.93
N HIS A 125 -4.05 3.53 -7.04
CA HIS A 125 -3.45 2.44 -7.83
C HIS A 125 -3.12 2.87 -9.26
N GLY A 126 -2.95 4.19 -9.46
CA GLY A 126 -2.66 4.83 -10.74
C GLY A 126 -3.91 5.12 -11.57
N MET A 127 -3.83 6.17 -12.38
CA MET A 127 -4.93 6.60 -13.25
C MET A 127 -5.20 5.57 -14.36
N LYS A 128 -4.14 5.00 -14.94
CA LYS A 128 -4.17 4.04 -16.06
C LYS A 128 -3.61 2.67 -15.69
N HIS A 129 -3.26 2.46 -14.41
CA HIS A 129 -2.57 1.26 -13.92
C HIS A 129 -1.22 1.02 -14.63
N ALA A 130 -0.50 2.10 -14.94
CA ALA A 130 0.78 2.03 -15.65
C ALA A 130 1.94 1.67 -14.69
N SER A 131 2.92 0.95 -15.22
CA SER A 131 4.16 0.63 -14.52
C SER A 131 5.02 1.88 -14.38
N LEU A 132 5.08 2.50 -13.19
CA LEU A 132 5.80 3.77 -12.95
C LEU A 132 7.26 3.75 -13.44
N PRO A 133 8.06 2.67 -13.25
CA PRO A 133 9.44 2.60 -13.74
C PRO A 133 9.60 2.73 -15.25
N THR A 134 8.52 2.56 -16.03
CA THR A 134 8.55 2.65 -17.49
C THR A 134 8.20 4.02 -18.03
N LEU A 135 7.81 4.94 -17.15
CA LEU A 135 7.36 6.28 -17.47
C LEU A 135 8.50 7.30 -17.27
N SER A 136 8.43 8.41 -17.98
CA SER A 136 9.20 9.59 -17.62
C SER A 136 8.71 10.20 -16.31
N ASP A 137 9.50 11.06 -15.68
CA ASP A 137 9.16 11.69 -14.40
C ASP A 137 7.84 12.44 -14.44
N SER A 138 7.56 13.15 -15.54
CA SER A 138 6.31 13.89 -15.73
C SER A 138 5.12 12.95 -15.97
N GLU A 139 5.31 11.87 -16.71
CA GLU A 139 4.25 10.88 -16.94
C GLU A 139 3.93 10.11 -15.67
N ALA A 140 4.95 9.77 -14.86
CA ALA A 140 4.74 9.11 -13.56
C ALA A 140 3.98 10.04 -12.59
N GLU A 141 4.33 11.31 -12.54
CA GLU A 141 3.61 12.30 -11.73
C GLU A 141 2.18 12.49 -12.22
N GLU A 142 1.94 12.58 -13.54
CA GLU A 142 0.60 12.62 -14.12
C GLU A 142 -0.22 11.36 -13.78
N GLU A 143 0.38 10.17 -13.88
CA GLU A 143 -0.27 8.89 -13.56
C GLU A 143 -0.73 8.83 -12.09
N ILE A 144 0.05 9.38 -11.18
CA ILE A 144 -0.26 9.42 -9.75
C ILE A 144 -1.28 10.52 -9.45
N MET A 145 -0.97 11.77 -9.87
CA MET A 145 -1.71 12.95 -9.42
C MET A 145 -3.04 13.16 -10.15
N SER A 146 -3.20 12.62 -11.37
CA SER A 146 -4.50 12.71 -12.06
C SER A 146 -5.61 11.97 -11.32
N LEU A 147 -5.32 10.79 -10.73
CA LEU A 147 -6.30 10.09 -9.91
C LEU A 147 -6.49 10.78 -8.55
N HIS A 148 -5.41 11.26 -7.95
CA HIS A 148 -5.47 12.02 -6.70
C HIS A 148 -6.42 13.22 -6.83
N GLN A 149 -6.21 14.05 -7.85
CA GLN A 149 -7.04 15.23 -8.09
C GLN A 149 -8.50 14.85 -8.42
N TYR A 150 -8.70 13.79 -9.22
CA TYR A 150 -10.04 13.29 -9.52
C TYR A 150 -10.81 12.88 -8.24
N MET A 151 -10.14 12.24 -7.28
CA MET A 151 -10.77 11.84 -6.02
C MET A 151 -11.10 13.03 -5.11
N ILE A 152 -10.29 14.09 -5.13
CA ILE A 152 -10.60 15.35 -4.44
C ILE A 152 -11.82 16.01 -5.09
N ASP A 153 -11.82 16.16 -6.41
CA ASP A 153 -12.86 16.89 -7.16
C ASP A 153 -14.23 16.20 -7.08
N GLU A 154 -14.27 14.87 -7.17
CA GLU A 154 -15.52 14.09 -7.25
C GLU A 154 -16.04 13.64 -5.88
N TYR A 155 -15.15 13.41 -4.91
CA TYR A 155 -15.52 12.76 -3.64
C TYR A 155 -15.08 13.54 -2.39
N ASP A 156 -14.41 14.68 -2.54
CA ASP A 156 -13.77 15.42 -1.41
C ASP A 156 -12.87 14.50 -0.56
N TYR A 157 -12.11 13.62 -1.26
CA TYR A 157 -11.33 12.58 -0.63
C TYR A 157 -9.84 12.68 -1.05
N GLU A 158 -8.97 12.94 -0.08
CA GLU A 158 -7.51 12.99 -0.27
C GLU A 158 -6.89 11.62 -0.01
N MET A 159 -6.28 11.03 -1.05
CA MET A 159 -5.61 9.73 -0.96
C MET A 159 -4.23 9.87 -0.34
N GLN A 160 -3.91 9.04 0.67
CA GLN A 160 -2.63 9.05 1.38
C GLN A 160 -1.76 7.81 1.08
N TYR A 161 -2.36 6.75 0.54
CA TYR A 161 -1.68 5.49 0.25
C TYR A 161 -1.60 5.24 -1.24
N PHE A 162 -0.47 4.71 -1.68
CA PHE A 162 -0.26 4.27 -3.05
C PHE A 162 0.14 2.80 -3.09
N ARG A 163 -0.33 2.06 -4.09
CA ARG A 163 0.18 0.74 -4.42
C ARG A 163 0.64 0.72 -5.86
N CYS A 164 1.90 0.30 -6.08
CA CYS A 164 2.47 0.22 -7.41
C CYS A 164 1.74 -0.84 -8.25
N PRO A 165 1.23 -0.48 -9.44
CA PRO A 165 0.62 -1.44 -10.37
C PRO A 165 1.51 -2.65 -10.62
N CYS A 166 0.92 -3.85 -10.60
CA CYS A 166 1.62 -5.14 -10.77
C CYS A 166 2.75 -5.41 -9.76
N GLY A 167 2.88 -4.63 -8.68
CA GLY A 167 4.04 -4.67 -7.80
C GLY A 167 5.34 -4.20 -8.46
N GLU A 168 5.26 -3.50 -9.58
CA GLU A 168 6.44 -3.00 -10.31
C GLU A 168 6.87 -1.64 -9.80
N TYR A 169 8.14 -1.53 -9.40
CA TYR A 169 8.71 -0.29 -8.87
C TYR A 169 10.18 -0.12 -9.29
N SER A 170 10.72 1.07 -9.06
CA SER A 170 12.15 1.36 -8.99
C SER A 170 12.41 2.21 -7.74
N GLU A 171 13.67 2.32 -7.31
CA GLU A 171 14.00 3.22 -6.19
C GLU A 171 13.52 4.63 -6.49
N LYS A 172 13.76 5.12 -7.71
CA LYS A 172 13.31 6.44 -8.16
C LYS A 172 11.77 6.60 -8.07
N SER A 173 10.99 5.56 -8.42
CA SER A 173 9.53 5.64 -8.32
C SER A 173 9.04 5.68 -6.87
N LEU A 174 9.72 4.97 -5.95
CA LEU A 174 9.40 5.05 -4.53
C LEU A 174 9.75 6.42 -3.92
N GLU A 175 10.92 6.98 -4.29
CA GLU A 175 11.31 8.34 -3.88
C GLU A 175 10.30 9.37 -4.39
N LYS A 176 9.86 9.28 -5.65
CA LYS A 176 8.83 10.17 -6.21
C LYS A 176 7.52 10.09 -5.43
N LEU A 177 7.06 8.88 -5.07
CA LEU A 177 5.86 8.70 -4.26
C LEU A 177 6.00 9.32 -2.87
N HIS A 178 7.15 9.14 -2.24
CA HIS A 178 7.47 9.77 -0.95
C HIS A 178 7.50 11.30 -1.04
N GLU A 179 8.14 11.87 -2.08
CA GLU A 179 8.16 13.32 -2.34
C GLU A 179 6.74 13.90 -2.54
N LEU A 180 5.84 13.14 -3.15
CA LEU A 180 4.42 13.49 -3.32
C LEU A 180 3.58 13.28 -2.05
N GLY A 181 4.18 12.82 -0.95
CA GLY A 181 3.52 12.63 0.34
C GLY A 181 2.77 11.31 0.50
N TYR A 182 2.96 10.35 -0.40
CA TYR A 182 2.33 9.03 -0.31
C TYR A 182 3.10 8.07 0.59
N LYS A 183 2.34 7.23 1.29
CA LYS A 183 2.85 5.98 1.86
C LYS A 183 2.61 4.85 0.87
N THR A 184 3.68 4.21 0.42
CA THR A 184 3.59 3.11 -0.55
C THR A 184 3.39 1.80 0.17
N LEU A 185 2.30 1.09 -0.12
CA LEU A 185 2.01 -0.21 0.49
C LEU A 185 2.07 -1.33 -0.55
N PHE A 186 3.02 -2.24 -0.37
CA PHE A 186 3.03 -3.55 -1.01
C PHE A 186 2.22 -4.54 -0.16
N TRP A 187 2.56 -5.81 -0.15
CA TRP A 187 1.90 -6.86 0.61
C TRP A 187 2.91 -7.84 1.18
N SER A 188 2.58 -8.45 2.28
CA SER A 188 3.37 -9.57 2.77
C SER A 188 2.74 -10.91 2.41
N TYR A 189 1.45 -10.94 2.10
CA TYR A 189 0.82 -12.12 1.52
C TYR A 189 -0.17 -11.76 0.42
N ALA A 190 -0.13 -12.55 -0.64
CA ALA A 190 -1.09 -12.55 -1.75
C ALA A 190 -1.18 -13.95 -2.35
N TYR A 191 -2.29 -14.28 -2.98
CA TYR A 191 -2.46 -15.49 -3.76
C TYR A 191 -3.20 -15.19 -5.07
N VAL A 192 -3.23 -16.15 -5.99
CA VAL A 192 -3.88 -15.94 -7.29
C VAL A 192 -5.39 -16.01 -7.12
N ASP A 193 -6.04 -14.85 -6.99
CA ASP A 193 -7.49 -14.68 -6.81
C ASP A 193 -8.15 -13.81 -7.89
N TRP A 194 -7.35 -13.15 -8.73
CA TRP A 194 -7.83 -12.22 -9.78
C TRP A 194 -8.29 -12.88 -11.07
N LYS A 195 -8.02 -14.18 -11.26
CA LYS A 195 -8.47 -14.92 -12.44
C LYS A 195 -9.93 -15.32 -12.27
N THR A 196 -10.84 -14.56 -12.86
CA THR A 196 -12.29 -14.75 -12.68
C THR A 196 -12.82 -16.07 -13.22
N ASP A 197 -12.11 -16.68 -14.18
CA ASP A 197 -12.40 -17.97 -14.82
C ASP A 197 -11.66 -19.17 -14.20
N ALA A 198 -10.78 -18.91 -13.23
CA ALA A 198 -9.97 -19.95 -12.57
C ALA A 198 -9.81 -19.63 -11.07
N GLN A 199 -10.94 -19.49 -10.39
CA GLN A 199 -10.95 -19.24 -8.94
C GLN A 199 -10.57 -20.48 -8.14
N PRO A 200 -9.79 -20.37 -7.05
CA PRO A 200 -9.58 -21.47 -6.13
C PRO A 200 -10.91 -21.85 -5.46
N THR A 201 -11.01 -23.08 -4.97
CA THR A 201 -12.15 -23.48 -4.14
C THR A 201 -12.18 -22.68 -2.83
N ALA A 202 -13.35 -22.62 -2.17
CA ALA A 202 -13.48 -21.95 -0.87
C ALA A 202 -12.52 -22.55 0.18
N GLU A 203 -12.36 -23.88 0.20
CA GLU A 203 -11.43 -24.57 1.09
C GLU A 203 -9.98 -24.20 0.82
N GLU A 204 -9.53 -24.23 -0.45
CA GLU A 204 -8.16 -23.84 -0.83
C GLU A 204 -7.86 -22.37 -0.51
N GLY A 205 -8.81 -21.47 -0.79
CA GLY A 205 -8.68 -20.06 -0.46
C GLY A 205 -8.56 -19.82 1.04
N TYR A 206 -9.47 -20.43 1.83
CA TYR A 206 -9.46 -20.34 3.28
C TYR A 206 -8.16 -20.88 3.89
N GLU A 207 -7.71 -22.06 3.46
CA GLU A 207 -6.44 -22.65 3.94
C GLU A 207 -5.24 -21.76 3.64
N LYS A 208 -5.14 -21.25 2.40
CA LYS A 208 -4.02 -20.36 2.00
C LYS A 208 -3.97 -19.12 2.89
N LEU A 209 -5.09 -18.44 3.08
CA LEU A 209 -5.15 -17.20 3.85
C LEU A 209 -4.87 -17.42 5.34
N THR A 210 -5.46 -18.47 5.92
CA THR A 210 -5.35 -18.71 7.36
C THR A 210 -4.00 -19.32 7.79
N LYS A 211 -3.36 -20.11 6.92
CA LYS A 211 -2.03 -20.66 7.16
C LYS A 211 -0.90 -19.64 7.00
N SER A 212 -1.09 -18.65 6.13
CA SER A 212 -0.10 -17.60 5.90
C SER A 212 -0.15 -16.49 6.95
N ALA A 213 -1.16 -16.44 7.80
CA ALA A 213 -1.37 -15.40 8.79
C ALA A 213 -0.12 -15.15 9.64
N HIS A 214 0.29 -13.89 9.75
CA HIS A 214 1.43 -13.45 10.54
C HIS A 214 1.23 -12.02 11.05
N GLY A 215 2.00 -11.67 12.06
CA GLY A 215 1.95 -10.33 12.64
C GLY A 215 2.47 -9.25 11.70
N GLY A 216 1.75 -8.14 11.59
CA GLY A 216 2.07 -7.04 10.68
C GLY A 216 1.66 -7.29 9.24
N GLU A 217 0.84 -8.31 8.97
CA GLU A 217 0.46 -8.68 7.61
C GLU A 217 -0.29 -7.54 6.90
N ILE A 218 0.16 -7.24 5.68
CA ILE A 218 -0.61 -6.52 4.68
C ILE A 218 -1.07 -7.57 3.66
N LEU A 219 -2.35 -7.93 3.75
CA LEU A 219 -2.95 -8.95 2.90
C LEU A 219 -3.50 -8.31 1.63
N LEU A 220 -3.00 -8.74 0.46
CA LEU A 220 -3.53 -8.32 -0.83
C LEU A 220 -4.58 -9.31 -1.32
N LEU A 221 -5.76 -8.78 -1.59
CA LEU A 221 -6.90 -9.46 -2.20
C LEU A 221 -7.43 -8.67 -3.40
N HIS A 222 -8.29 -9.31 -4.20
CA HIS A 222 -9.02 -8.64 -5.28
C HIS A 222 -10.52 -8.87 -5.10
N SER A 223 -11.32 -7.79 -5.22
CA SER A 223 -12.78 -7.89 -5.06
C SER A 223 -13.48 -8.59 -6.22
N VAL A 224 -12.80 -8.84 -7.33
CA VAL A 224 -13.31 -9.65 -8.44
C VAL A 224 -13.43 -11.14 -8.11
N SER A 225 -12.89 -11.59 -6.98
CA SER A 225 -12.86 -12.98 -6.55
C SER A 225 -14.18 -13.41 -5.92
N SER A 226 -14.85 -14.37 -6.55
CA SER A 226 -16.03 -15.04 -5.96
C SER A 226 -15.67 -15.81 -4.69
N THR A 227 -14.47 -16.41 -4.65
CA THR A 227 -13.97 -17.14 -3.50
C THR A 227 -13.74 -16.21 -2.32
N ASN A 228 -13.05 -15.07 -2.50
CA ASN A 228 -12.87 -14.08 -1.43
C ASN A 228 -14.21 -13.61 -0.88
N ALA A 229 -15.15 -13.27 -1.76
CA ALA A 229 -16.49 -12.84 -1.34
C ALA A 229 -17.26 -13.92 -0.55
N GLN A 230 -16.93 -15.20 -0.74
CA GLN A 230 -17.54 -16.29 0.00
C GLN A 230 -16.92 -16.51 1.37
N ILE A 231 -15.57 -16.47 1.47
CA ILE A 231 -14.82 -16.93 2.65
C ILE A 231 -14.38 -15.80 3.59
N LEU A 232 -14.48 -14.53 3.18
CA LEU A 232 -13.91 -13.39 3.90
C LEU A 232 -14.32 -13.33 5.38
N GLY A 233 -15.59 -13.61 5.68
CA GLY A 233 -16.09 -13.62 7.07
C GLY A 233 -15.40 -14.66 7.94
N ASP A 234 -15.25 -15.87 7.43
CA ASP A 234 -14.59 -16.97 8.14
C ASP A 234 -13.09 -16.73 8.29
N VAL A 235 -12.47 -16.11 7.29
CA VAL A 235 -11.03 -15.72 7.33
C VAL A 235 -10.81 -14.68 8.42
N ILE A 236 -11.63 -13.63 8.49
CA ILE A 236 -11.55 -12.61 9.55
C ILE A 236 -11.70 -13.25 10.95
N ASP A 237 -12.67 -14.14 11.12
CA ASP A 237 -12.87 -14.83 12.39
C ASP A 237 -11.67 -15.72 12.74
N SER A 238 -11.08 -16.38 11.75
CA SER A 238 -9.86 -17.19 11.95
C SER A 238 -8.68 -16.33 12.40
N PHE A 239 -8.44 -15.16 11.77
CA PHE A 239 -7.38 -14.25 12.18
C PHE A 239 -7.57 -13.77 13.62
N ARG A 240 -8.80 -13.43 14.02
CA ARG A 240 -9.11 -13.05 15.40
C ARG A 240 -8.89 -14.18 16.38
N ASN A 241 -9.28 -15.42 16.02
CA ASN A 241 -9.03 -16.61 16.84
C ASN A 241 -7.53 -16.93 16.98
N GLN A 242 -6.70 -16.55 16.02
CA GLN A 242 -5.25 -16.62 16.10
C GLN A 242 -4.63 -15.46 16.91
N GLY A 243 -5.44 -14.51 17.40
CA GLY A 243 -5.02 -13.42 18.26
C GLY A 243 -4.72 -12.10 17.53
N TYR A 244 -4.96 -12.02 16.23
CA TYR A 244 -4.72 -10.81 15.47
C TYR A 244 -5.90 -9.83 15.54
N LYS A 245 -5.59 -8.54 15.53
CA LYS A 245 -6.55 -7.47 15.24
C LYS A 245 -6.70 -7.36 13.72
N VAL A 246 -7.92 -7.26 13.26
CA VAL A 246 -8.24 -7.07 11.85
C VAL A 246 -9.06 -5.82 11.70
#